data_eb8ee9131babfc350c54ee3bed88f747
#
_entry.id   eb8ee9131babfc350c54ee3bed88f747
#
_cell.length_a   1.000
_cell.length_b   1.000
_cell.length_c   1.000
_cell.angle_alpha   90.00
_cell.angle_beta   90.00
_cell.angle_gamma   90.00
#
_symmetry.space_group_name_H-M   'P 1'
#
loop_
_entity.id
_entity.type
_entity.pdbx_description
1 polymer ?
#
loop_
_entity_poly.entity_id
_entity_poly.type
_entity_poly.pdbx_seq_one_letter_code
_entity_poly.pdbx_strand_id
1 'polypeptide(L)'
;MPLRECPFASHWLAASLVVLGLWLVCLAAPSVAAGAGVDATLLKPLSGDDFDAKVDAIRKLGVLASPEAFAVLNAMNEDKLDATPEGRILIVDDSGKATDPVTGEVLDLPDGADSIIVNNPLRSEIERALAGLRLFATDPKVRRAAAEEIQQSPNPAQRPLLVRALEEEKESDIKERLDMAIATVDLKSPDASVRMQAVRTLANTTNASMRPVLAALLVKGPDGTYAEPNADVRSALEDTLHHIDRRLAMMEWTGNLFYGASLASVLLLAALGLAITFGLMGIINMAHGELLMIGAYATYVVQLGFKRFLPAWLDWYVIAAIPVAFAVAAGVGMVLERSVIRWLYGRPLETLLATWGISLILQQGVRSLFGAQNVEVGNPSWMSGGVTVLGGLVLEYNRLAIIAFALMVVFLVWVLLNRTRLGLFVRAVTQNRRMADCVGVPTGRVDMLTFGLGSGIAGLGGVALSQLGNVGPDLGQGFIVDSFMVVVLGGVGQLAGTIIASLGLGEMSKFLEPSAGPVMAKIMILVLIVLFIQKRPQGLFALKGRSVE
;
A
#
# COMPACT_ATOMS: atom_id res chain seq x y z
N MET A 1 28.91 38.58 59.25
CA MET A 1 27.94 38.77 58.17
C MET A 1 28.70 39.29 56.95
N PRO A 2 29.09 38.46 55.99
CA PRO A 2 29.76 38.92 54.80
C PRO A 2 28.78 39.05 53.64
N LEU A 3 29.01 40.08 52.85
CA LEU A 3 28.29 40.50 51.65
C LEU A 3 28.49 39.48 50.50
N ARG A 4 27.40 39.10 49.85
CA ARG A 4 27.40 38.27 48.65
C ARG A 4 27.70 39.18 47.44
N GLU A 5 28.78 38.87 46.73
CA GLU A 5 29.10 39.44 45.43
C GLU A 5 28.20 38.86 44.32
N CYS A 6 27.64 39.71 43.48
CA CYS A 6 26.88 39.35 42.29
C CYS A 6 27.81 39.09 41.09
N PRO A 7 27.69 37.95 40.37
CA PRO A 7 28.46 37.69 39.17
C PRO A 7 27.61 38.03 37.91
N PHE A 8 27.42 39.31 37.61
CA PHE A 8 26.67 39.73 36.42
C PHE A 8 27.48 40.50 35.35
N ALA A 9 28.79 40.70 35.58
CA ALA A 9 29.61 41.54 34.67
C ALA A 9 30.49 40.77 33.69
N SER A 10 30.64 39.44 33.78
CA SER A 10 31.57 38.67 32.94
C SER A 10 30.95 38.06 31.67
N HIS A 11 29.63 38.02 31.52
CA HIS A 11 28.97 37.41 30.37
C HIS A 11 28.76 38.37 29.17
N TRP A 12 28.82 39.66 29.35
CA TRP A 12 28.64 40.65 28.27
C TRP A 12 29.87 40.85 27.40
N LEU A 13 31.06 40.68 27.93
CA LEU A 13 32.31 40.78 27.16
C LEU A 13 32.58 39.54 26.29
N ALA A 14 32.11 38.36 26.72
CA ALA A 14 32.23 37.14 25.94
C ALA A 14 31.26 37.12 24.76
N ALA A 15 30.03 37.67 24.92
CA ALA A 15 29.04 37.75 23.87
C ALA A 15 29.43 38.72 22.75
N SER A 16 30.10 39.81 23.10
CA SER A 16 30.55 40.82 22.09
C SER A 16 31.71 40.33 21.24
N LEU A 17 32.60 39.48 21.76
CA LEU A 17 33.72 38.90 21.01
C LEU A 17 33.25 37.76 20.05
N VAL A 18 32.20 37.02 20.44
CA VAL A 18 31.61 35.98 19.55
C VAL A 18 30.84 36.59 18.39
N VAL A 19 30.14 37.71 18.60
CA VAL A 19 29.45 38.43 17.50
C VAL A 19 30.42 39.10 16.55
N LEU A 20 31.56 39.65 17.03
CA LEU A 20 32.60 40.19 16.16
C LEU A 20 33.36 39.09 15.41
N GLY A 21 33.56 37.92 16.00
CA GLY A 21 34.14 36.74 15.34
C GLY A 21 33.25 36.16 14.23
N LEU A 22 31.93 36.16 14.41
CA LEU A 22 30.97 35.73 13.38
C LEU A 22 30.88 36.72 12.21
N TRP A 23 31.12 38.03 12.42
CA TRP A 23 31.13 39.01 11.34
C TRP A 23 32.42 38.95 10.49
N LEU A 24 33.55 38.56 11.05
CA LEU A 24 34.81 38.37 10.31
C LEU A 24 34.89 37.05 9.54
N VAL A 25 34.10 36.01 9.94
CA VAL A 25 33.99 34.75 9.20
C VAL A 25 33.06 34.88 7.98
N CYS A 26 32.13 35.84 7.97
CA CYS A 26 31.30 36.13 6.80
C CYS A 26 32.01 36.89 5.66
N LEU A 27 33.24 37.36 5.87
CA LEU A 27 34.02 38.07 4.82
C LEU A 27 35.05 37.18 4.13
N ALA A 28 35.21 35.93 4.54
CA ALA A 28 36.00 34.92 3.84
C ALA A 28 35.06 33.86 3.24
N ALA A 29 34.15 34.30 2.35
CA ALA A 29 33.51 33.33 1.45
C ALA A 29 34.62 32.78 0.53
N PRO A 30 34.87 31.45 0.50
CA PRO A 30 35.71 30.90 -0.53
C PRO A 30 35.04 31.26 -1.87
N SER A 31 35.79 31.90 -2.77
CA SER A 31 35.41 32.01 -4.16
C SER A 31 35.14 30.61 -4.68
N VAL A 32 33.85 30.26 -4.78
CA VAL A 32 33.42 29.07 -5.50
C VAL A 32 34.00 29.25 -6.91
N ALA A 33 34.87 28.34 -7.29
CA ALA A 33 35.37 28.24 -8.64
C ALA A 33 34.16 28.33 -9.59
N ALA A 34 34.18 29.32 -10.49
CA ALA A 34 33.17 29.53 -11.49
C ALA A 34 33.02 28.23 -12.28
N GLY A 35 31.98 27.45 -11.97
CA GLY A 35 31.49 26.39 -12.85
C GLY A 35 31.20 27.10 -14.19
N ALA A 36 31.44 26.42 -15.31
CA ALA A 36 31.19 26.95 -16.64
C ALA A 36 29.77 27.50 -16.72
N GLY A 37 29.61 28.80 -16.66
CA GLY A 37 28.32 29.49 -16.77
C GLY A 37 27.69 29.16 -18.13
N VAL A 38 26.38 29.32 -18.22
CA VAL A 38 25.67 29.11 -19.49
C VAL A 38 26.17 30.13 -20.50
N ASP A 39 26.70 29.66 -21.64
CA ASP A 39 27.20 30.51 -22.71
C ASP A 39 26.01 31.01 -23.56
N ALA A 40 26.03 32.29 -23.94
CA ALA A 40 25.03 32.90 -24.82
C ALA A 40 24.85 32.14 -26.15
N THR A 41 25.92 31.50 -26.65
CA THR A 41 25.87 30.67 -27.87
C THR A 41 24.99 29.42 -27.71
N LEU A 42 24.85 28.87 -26.49
CA LEU A 42 23.99 27.74 -26.19
C LEU A 42 22.51 28.14 -26.05
N LEU A 43 22.23 29.36 -25.65
CA LEU A 43 20.87 29.88 -25.49
C LEU A 43 20.28 30.40 -26.80
N LYS A 44 21.09 30.92 -27.71
CA LYS A 44 20.63 31.51 -28.98
C LYS A 44 19.69 30.60 -29.80
N PRO A 45 19.90 29.28 -29.90
CA PRO A 45 18.96 28.42 -30.63
C PRO A 45 17.54 28.36 -30.02
N LEU A 46 17.37 28.69 -28.74
CA LEU A 46 16.06 28.70 -28.10
C LEU A 46 15.14 29.81 -28.62
N SER A 47 15.68 30.90 -29.12
CA SER A 47 14.94 32.03 -29.73
C SER A 47 14.53 31.76 -31.18
N GLY A 48 15.12 30.77 -31.87
CA GLY A 48 14.84 30.44 -33.26
C GLY A 48 13.52 29.66 -33.44
N ASP A 49 13.12 29.42 -34.70
CA ASP A 49 11.94 28.61 -35.02
C ASP A 49 12.26 27.12 -35.29
N ASP A 50 13.56 26.79 -35.36
CA ASP A 50 14.01 25.42 -35.62
C ASP A 50 13.84 24.54 -34.40
N PHE A 51 12.93 23.55 -34.52
CA PHE A 51 12.61 22.60 -33.46
C PHE A 51 13.80 21.74 -33.06
N ASP A 52 14.57 21.22 -34.03
CA ASP A 52 15.69 20.32 -33.75
C ASP A 52 16.82 21.06 -33.06
N ALA A 53 17.06 22.32 -33.43
CA ALA A 53 18.03 23.18 -32.77
C ALA A 53 17.65 23.52 -31.32
N LYS A 54 16.35 23.74 -31.04
CA LYS A 54 15.83 23.89 -29.66
C LYS A 54 16.05 22.65 -28.82
N VAL A 55 15.70 21.48 -29.35
CA VAL A 55 15.88 20.18 -28.66
C VAL A 55 17.36 19.96 -28.32
N ASP A 56 18.24 20.24 -29.27
CA ASP A 56 19.69 20.06 -29.08
C ASP A 56 20.25 21.02 -28.01
N ALA A 57 19.77 22.29 -27.99
CA ALA A 57 20.12 23.25 -26.96
C ALA A 57 19.64 22.83 -25.55
N ILE A 58 18.39 22.34 -25.43
CA ILE A 58 17.81 21.80 -24.17
C ILE A 58 18.66 20.63 -23.67
N ARG A 59 19.03 19.71 -24.53
CA ARG A 59 19.88 18.56 -24.18
C ARG A 59 21.26 18.99 -23.69
N LYS A 60 21.90 19.96 -24.38
CA LYS A 60 23.20 20.50 -23.97
C LYS A 60 23.13 21.22 -22.62
N LEU A 61 22.06 22.00 -22.38
CA LEU A 61 21.81 22.62 -21.07
C LEU A 61 21.63 21.59 -19.98
N GLY A 62 20.89 20.51 -20.25
CA GLY A 62 20.68 19.42 -19.29
C GLY A 62 21.95 18.68 -18.86
N VAL A 63 23.01 18.69 -19.68
CA VAL A 63 24.30 18.04 -19.36
C VAL A 63 25.24 18.95 -18.57
N LEU A 64 25.06 20.30 -18.64
CA LEU A 64 25.95 21.22 -17.96
C LEU A 64 25.91 21.15 -16.42
N ALA A 65 24.81 20.66 -15.85
CA ALA A 65 24.60 20.52 -14.39
C ALA A 65 24.91 21.79 -13.59
N SER A 66 24.59 22.97 -14.17
CA SER A 66 24.82 24.29 -13.53
C SER A 66 23.50 24.88 -13.01
N PRO A 67 23.51 25.67 -11.93
CA PRO A 67 22.32 26.36 -11.41
C PRO A 67 21.64 27.27 -12.44
N GLU A 68 22.42 27.89 -13.32
CA GLU A 68 21.92 28.78 -14.37
C GLU A 68 21.18 27.96 -15.45
N ALA A 69 21.71 26.81 -15.85
CA ALA A 69 21.02 25.89 -16.78
C ALA A 69 19.69 25.38 -16.19
N PHE A 70 19.68 25.10 -14.91
CA PHE A 70 18.44 24.72 -14.20
C PHE A 70 17.43 25.88 -14.22
N ALA A 71 17.86 27.11 -13.93
CA ALA A 71 16.99 28.30 -13.94
C ALA A 71 16.36 28.54 -15.31
N VAL A 72 17.15 28.43 -16.39
CA VAL A 72 16.68 28.61 -17.78
C VAL A 72 15.65 27.53 -18.15
N LEU A 73 15.96 26.25 -17.89
CA LEU A 73 15.06 25.16 -18.23
C LEU A 73 13.79 25.18 -17.38
N ASN A 74 13.89 25.58 -16.11
CA ASN A 74 12.73 25.72 -15.25
C ASN A 74 11.83 26.88 -15.69
N ALA A 75 12.41 28.04 -16.02
CA ALA A 75 11.68 29.17 -16.59
C ALA A 75 11.00 28.81 -17.91
N MET A 76 11.68 28.04 -18.77
CA MET A 76 11.09 27.54 -20.01
C MET A 76 9.91 26.57 -19.75
N ASN A 77 9.98 25.74 -18.72
CA ASN A 77 8.90 24.83 -18.32
C ASN A 77 7.68 25.56 -17.75
N GLU A 78 7.93 26.72 -17.11
CA GLU A 78 6.89 27.59 -16.52
C GLU A 78 6.36 28.64 -17.51
N ASP A 79 6.75 28.59 -18.79
CA ASP A 79 6.43 29.56 -19.84
C ASP A 79 6.84 31.02 -19.47
N LYS A 80 7.96 31.17 -18.72
CA LYS A 80 8.55 32.44 -18.23
C LYS A 80 9.86 32.81 -18.92
N LEU A 81 10.08 32.28 -20.10
CA LEU A 81 11.30 32.55 -20.88
C LEU A 81 10.97 33.35 -22.13
N ASP A 82 11.51 34.56 -22.22
CA ASP A 82 11.30 35.48 -23.33
C ASP A 82 12.58 35.66 -24.15
N ALA A 83 12.41 35.92 -25.43
CA ALA A 83 13.50 36.22 -26.36
C ALA A 83 13.36 37.65 -26.89
N THR A 84 14.45 38.41 -26.85
CA THR A 84 14.50 39.73 -27.48
C THR A 84 14.67 39.61 -29.00
N PRO A 85 14.34 40.64 -29.80
CA PRO A 85 14.55 40.64 -31.25
C PRO A 85 16.00 40.37 -31.68
N GLU A 86 16.95 40.63 -30.77
CA GLU A 86 18.38 40.38 -30.97
C GLU A 86 18.78 38.93 -30.65
N GLY A 87 17.85 38.10 -30.20
CA GLY A 87 18.08 36.71 -29.83
C GLY A 87 18.67 36.50 -28.42
N ARG A 88 18.60 37.51 -27.54
CA ARG A 88 18.98 37.40 -26.14
C ARG A 88 17.83 36.77 -25.36
N ILE A 89 18.16 35.80 -24.52
CA ILE A 89 17.18 35.08 -23.71
C ILE A 89 17.11 35.70 -22.31
N LEU A 90 15.87 35.91 -21.82
CA LEU A 90 15.59 36.51 -20.52
C LEU A 90 14.62 35.68 -19.73
N ILE A 91 14.84 35.51 -18.42
CA ILE A 91 13.92 34.88 -17.48
C ILE A 91 13.04 35.98 -16.89
N VAL A 92 11.71 35.89 -17.09
CA VAL A 92 10.74 36.89 -16.61
C VAL A 92 10.08 36.38 -15.34
N ASP A 93 10.10 37.20 -14.29
CA ASP A 93 9.43 36.91 -13.03
C ASP A 93 7.95 37.37 -13.04
N ASP A 94 7.19 36.98 -12.02
CA ASP A 94 5.77 37.33 -11.87
C ASP A 94 5.56 38.85 -11.65
N SER A 95 6.64 39.63 -11.39
CA SER A 95 6.62 41.07 -11.23
C SER A 95 6.92 41.84 -12.54
N GLY A 96 7.20 41.12 -13.62
CA GLY A 96 7.54 41.70 -14.94
C GLY A 96 8.99 42.15 -15.06
N LYS A 97 9.89 41.76 -14.14
CA LYS A 97 11.32 41.99 -14.26
C LYS A 97 11.97 40.83 -15.00
N ALA A 98 12.93 41.16 -15.83
CA ALA A 98 13.69 40.21 -16.62
C ALA A 98 15.11 40.04 -16.06
N THR A 99 15.57 38.80 -15.93
CA THR A 99 16.93 38.46 -15.51
C THR A 99 17.66 37.78 -16.66
N ASP A 100 18.82 38.24 -16.99
CA ASP A 100 19.70 37.62 -17.98
C ASP A 100 20.44 36.43 -17.34
N PRO A 101 20.21 35.18 -17.79
CA PRO A 101 20.84 34.00 -17.21
C PRO A 101 22.35 33.90 -17.46
N VAL A 102 22.90 34.68 -18.40
CA VAL A 102 24.34 34.71 -18.71
C VAL A 102 25.11 35.68 -17.80
N THR A 103 24.54 36.88 -17.59
CA THR A 103 25.19 37.95 -16.81
C THR A 103 24.69 38.05 -15.38
N GLY A 104 23.51 37.50 -15.08
CA GLY A 104 22.83 37.65 -13.78
C GLY A 104 22.23 39.06 -13.57
N GLU A 105 22.21 39.90 -14.59
CA GLU A 105 21.72 41.27 -14.51
C GLU A 105 20.19 41.32 -14.54
N VAL A 106 19.60 42.06 -13.62
CA VAL A 106 18.15 42.28 -13.57
C VAL A 106 17.79 43.54 -14.31
N LEU A 107 16.95 43.43 -15.33
CA LEU A 107 16.55 44.49 -16.25
C LEU A 107 15.01 44.60 -16.24
N ASP A 108 14.52 45.76 -16.66
CA ASP A 108 13.12 45.87 -17.06
C ASP A 108 12.94 45.18 -18.42
N LEU A 109 11.80 44.47 -18.62
CA LEU A 109 11.55 43.72 -19.86
C LEU A 109 11.62 44.67 -21.07
N PRO A 110 12.53 44.44 -22.06
CA PRO A 110 12.64 45.29 -23.24
C PRO A 110 11.39 45.24 -24.12
N ASP A 111 11.02 46.37 -24.72
CA ASP A 111 9.93 46.43 -25.68
C ASP A 111 10.21 45.52 -26.88
N GLY A 112 9.26 44.62 -27.19
CA GLY A 112 9.37 43.65 -28.29
C GLY A 112 10.01 42.31 -27.94
N ALA A 113 10.14 41.99 -26.65
CA ALA A 113 10.46 40.63 -26.24
C ALA A 113 9.23 39.74 -26.39
N ASP A 114 9.40 38.58 -27.04
CA ASP A 114 8.33 37.59 -27.26
C ASP A 114 8.59 36.35 -26.45
N SER A 115 7.51 35.79 -25.87
CA SER A 115 7.59 34.56 -25.10
C SER A 115 7.90 33.35 -26.00
N ILE A 116 8.81 32.50 -25.54
CA ILE A 116 9.21 31.29 -26.26
C ILE A 116 8.13 30.25 -26.14
N ILE A 117 7.49 29.88 -27.27
CA ILE A 117 6.43 28.91 -27.32
C ILE A 117 6.99 27.49 -27.08
N VAL A 118 6.50 26.83 -26.02
CA VAL A 118 6.84 25.46 -25.67
C VAL A 118 5.69 24.53 -26.04
N ASN A 119 5.91 23.71 -27.07
CA ASN A 119 4.97 22.65 -27.46
C ASN A 119 5.17 21.37 -26.61
N ASN A 120 4.22 20.43 -26.65
CA ASN A 120 4.28 19.20 -25.85
C ASN A 120 5.58 18.38 -26.05
N PRO A 121 6.11 18.19 -27.27
CA PRO A 121 7.40 17.50 -27.44
C PRO A 121 8.58 18.22 -26.78
N LEU A 122 8.65 19.56 -26.86
CA LEU A 122 9.70 20.33 -26.18
C LEU A 122 9.54 20.24 -24.67
N ARG A 123 8.32 20.30 -24.15
CA ARG A 123 8.05 20.16 -22.72
C ARG A 123 8.57 18.83 -22.19
N SER A 124 8.35 17.74 -22.92
CA SER A 124 8.90 16.43 -22.53
C SER A 124 10.43 16.36 -22.54
N GLU A 125 11.10 17.11 -23.44
CA GLU A 125 12.59 17.19 -23.44
C GLU A 125 13.09 18.05 -22.26
N ILE A 126 12.39 19.16 -21.95
CA ILE A 126 12.70 20.02 -20.81
C ILE A 126 12.56 19.24 -19.49
N GLU A 127 11.45 18.53 -19.29
CA GLU A 127 11.22 17.71 -18.10
C GLU A 127 12.33 16.67 -17.92
N ARG A 128 12.71 15.98 -19.00
CA ARG A 128 13.84 15.03 -18.96
C ARG A 128 15.18 15.69 -18.61
N ALA A 129 15.46 16.88 -19.16
CA ALA A 129 16.67 17.62 -18.83
C ALA A 129 16.67 18.08 -17.36
N LEU A 130 15.53 18.58 -16.86
CA LEU A 130 15.35 18.97 -15.47
C LEU A 130 15.49 17.79 -14.51
N ALA A 131 14.96 16.62 -14.86
CA ALA A 131 15.14 15.41 -14.05
C ALA A 131 16.63 15.08 -13.90
N GLY A 132 17.42 15.19 -14.97
CA GLY A 132 18.87 15.01 -14.91
C GLY A 132 19.57 16.00 -13.97
N LEU A 133 19.18 17.26 -13.99
CA LEU A 133 19.75 18.29 -13.11
C LEU A 133 19.35 18.11 -11.64
N ARG A 134 18.14 17.62 -11.37
CA ARG A 134 17.64 17.29 -10.01
C ARG A 134 18.46 16.19 -9.32
N LEU A 135 19.23 15.40 -10.06
CA LEU A 135 20.14 14.40 -9.48
C LEU A 135 21.24 15.02 -8.60
N PHE A 136 21.54 16.31 -8.79
CA PHE A 136 22.55 17.06 -8.01
C PHE A 136 21.93 17.93 -6.91
N ALA A 137 20.62 17.78 -6.64
CA ALA A 137 19.95 18.52 -5.57
C ALA A 137 20.51 18.15 -4.19
N THR A 138 20.52 19.12 -3.27
CA THR A 138 20.98 18.90 -1.89
C THR A 138 20.08 17.95 -1.10
N ASP A 139 18.76 17.96 -1.36
CA ASP A 139 17.78 17.10 -0.70
C ASP A 139 17.78 15.67 -1.30
N PRO A 140 18.09 14.63 -0.50
CA PRO A 140 18.05 13.23 -0.95
C PRO A 140 16.69 12.78 -1.50
N LYS A 141 15.59 13.38 -1.02
CA LYS A 141 14.25 13.05 -1.53
C LYS A 141 14.07 13.49 -2.98
N VAL A 142 14.58 14.68 -3.33
CA VAL A 142 14.53 15.20 -4.69
C VAL A 142 15.40 14.35 -5.62
N ARG A 143 16.62 13.99 -5.19
CA ARG A 143 17.51 13.12 -5.96
C ARG A 143 16.91 11.74 -6.19
N ARG A 144 16.24 11.16 -5.17
CA ARG A 144 15.56 9.86 -5.29
C ARG A 144 14.44 9.91 -6.32
N ALA A 145 13.58 10.94 -6.27
CA ALA A 145 12.50 11.12 -7.23
C ALA A 145 13.03 11.27 -8.66
N ALA A 146 14.12 12.04 -8.84
CA ALA A 146 14.78 12.21 -10.14
C ALA A 146 15.38 10.89 -10.67
N ALA A 147 16.02 10.11 -9.80
CA ALA A 147 16.57 8.81 -10.17
C ALA A 147 15.46 7.81 -10.55
N GLU A 148 14.31 7.83 -9.87
CA GLU A 148 13.12 7.03 -10.21
C GLU A 148 12.55 7.40 -11.59
N GLU A 149 12.42 8.69 -11.87
CA GLU A 149 11.92 9.21 -13.15
C GLU A 149 12.83 8.79 -14.30
N ILE A 150 14.15 8.95 -14.14
CA ILE A 150 15.14 8.58 -15.16
C ILE A 150 15.19 7.05 -15.34
N GLN A 151 15.06 6.28 -14.27
CA GLN A 151 15.03 4.81 -14.35
C GLN A 151 13.85 4.29 -15.18
N GLN A 152 12.70 5.00 -15.16
CA GLN A 152 11.52 4.64 -15.97
C GLN A 152 11.72 4.91 -17.46
N SER A 153 12.48 5.95 -17.81
CA SER A 153 12.72 6.36 -19.21
C SER A 153 14.16 6.82 -19.42
N PRO A 154 15.17 5.92 -19.34
CA PRO A 154 16.57 6.29 -19.45
C PRO A 154 16.91 6.77 -20.86
N ASN A 155 17.54 7.95 -20.94
CA ASN A 155 17.97 8.56 -22.20
C ASN A 155 19.48 8.33 -22.41
N PRO A 156 19.91 7.74 -23.54
CA PRO A 156 21.33 7.53 -23.86
C PRO A 156 22.18 8.81 -23.80
N ALA A 157 21.61 9.95 -24.17
CA ALA A 157 22.32 11.24 -24.13
C ALA A 157 22.67 11.69 -22.70
N GLN A 158 21.96 11.20 -21.69
CA GLN A 158 22.21 11.55 -20.28
C GLN A 158 23.23 10.63 -19.58
N ARG A 159 23.75 9.61 -20.28
CA ARG A 159 24.72 8.66 -19.71
C ARG A 159 25.90 9.32 -18.98
N PRO A 160 26.58 10.35 -19.54
CA PRO A 160 27.69 11.01 -18.84
C PRO A 160 27.25 11.67 -17.54
N LEU A 161 26.05 12.27 -17.53
CA LEU A 161 25.46 12.90 -16.36
C LEU A 161 25.13 11.86 -15.27
N LEU A 162 24.57 10.70 -15.66
CA LEU A 162 24.25 9.62 -14.74
C LEU A 162 25.50 9.02 -14.09
N VAL A 163 26.58 8.85 -14.85
CA VAL A 163 27.85 8.37 -14.31
C VAL A 163 28.41 9.35 -13.29
N ARG A 164 28.40 10.65 -13.59
CA ARG A 164 28.84 11.68 -12.66
C ARG A 164 27.95 11.70 -11.39
N ALA A 165 26.64 11.63 -11.55
CA ALA A 165 25.72 11.57 -10.41
C ALA A 165 25.95 10.34 -9.53
N LEU A 166 26.26 9.18 -10.13
CA LEU A 166 26.61 7.96 -9.41
C LEU A 166 27.90 8.09 -8.59
N GLU A 167 28.93 8.77 -9.12
CA GLU A 167 30.18 9.01 -8.42
C GLU A 167 30.00 9.94 -7.21
N GLU A 168 29.15 10.96 -7.32
CA GLU A 168 28.91 11.96 -6.28
C GLU A 168 27.86 11.49 -5.24
N GLU A 169 27.01 10.50 -5.56
CA GLU A 169 25.93 10.04 -4.70
C GLU A 169 26.45 9.27 -3.47
N LYS A 170 25.78 9.41 -2.32
CA LYS A 170 26.13 8.74 -1.05
C LYS A 170 25.09 7.73 -0.61
N GLU A 171 23.83 7.95 -0.98
CA GLU A 171 22.72 7.06 -0.61
C GLU A 171 22.72 5.79 -1.45
N SER A 172 22.72 4.63 -0.82
CA SER A 172 22.85 3.33 -1.49
C SER A 172 21.66 2.99 -2.40
N ASP A 173 20.46 3.39 -2.03
CA ASP A 173 19.23 3.16 -2.80
C ASP A 173 19.19 4.02 -4.08
N ILE A 174 19.71 5.24 -4.03
CA ILE A 174 19.81 6.12 -5.20
C ILE A 174 20.92 5.60 -6.14
N LYS A 175 22.06 5.15 -5.59
CA LYS A 175 23.12 4.51 -6.37
C LYS A 175 22.61 3.31 -7.16
N GLU A 176 21.86 2.41 -6.51
CA GLU A 176 21.31 1.22 -7.18
C GLU A 176 20.40 1.61 -8.35
N ARG A 177 19.59 2.67 -8.20
CA ARG A 177 18.71 3.17 -9.28
C ARG A 177 19.48 3.77 -10.43
N LEU A 178 20.53 4.55 -10.14
CA LEU A 178 21.43 5.13 -11.16
C LEU A 178 22.19 4.03 -11.91
N ASP A 179 22.73 3.04 -11.21
CA ASP A 179 23.40 1.87 -11.82
C ASP A 179 22.46 1.14 -12.79
N MET A 180 21.20 0.93 -12.39
CA MET A 180 20.20 0.30 -13.26
C MET A 180 19.85 1.16 -14.47
N ALA A 181 19.73 2.48 -14.31
CA ALA A 181 19.48 3.39 -15.41
C ALA A 181 20.64 3.39 -16.42
N ILE A 182 21.89 3.47 -15.94
CA ILE A 182 23.10 3.38 -16.75
C ILE A 182 23.16 2.02 -17.48
N ALA A 183 22.95 0.91 -16.77
CA ALA A 183 22.94 -0.42 -17.36
C ALA A 183 21.89 -0.55 -18.46
N THR A 184 20.69 0.04 -18.27
CA THR A 184 19.63 0.01 -19.30
C THR A 184 20.06 0.76 -20.57
N VAL A 185 20.78 1.88 -20.43
CA VAL A 185 21.35 2.61 -21.56
C VAL A 185 22.47 1.78 -22.23
N ASP A 186 23.33 1.18 -21.43
CA ASP A 186 24.49 0.40 -21.88
C ASP A 186 24.15 -0.90 -22.60
N LEU A 187 22.93 -1.42 -22.46
CA LEU A 187 22.42 -2.53 -23.29
C LEU A 187 22.44 -2.22 -24.80
N LYS A 188 22.42 -0.94 -25.19
CA LYS A 188 22.48 -0.51 -26.60
C LYS A 188 23.88 -0.09 -27.05
N SER A 189 24.89 -0.27 -26.22
CA SER A 189 26.29 0.07 -26.57
C SER A 189 26.78 -0.77 -27.76
N PRO A 190 27.60 -0.20 -28.65
CA PRO A 190 28.24 -0.97 -29.71
C PRO A 190 29.26 -1.99 -29.18
N ASP A 191 29.83 -1.74 -27.99
CA ASP A 191 30.83 -2.63 -27.37
C ASP A 191 30.17 -3.78 -26.60
N ALA A 192 30.49 -5.00 -26.96
CA ALA A 192 29.99 -6.21 -26.32
C ALA A 192 30.39 -6.33 -24.82
N SER A 193 31.55 -5.78 -24.44
CA SER A 193 32.01 -5.82 -23.04
C SER A 193 31.15 -4.95 -22.15
N VAL A 194 30.74 -3.78 -22.66
CA VAL A 194 29.84 -2.84 -21.96
C VAL A 194 28.43 -3.46 -21.84
N ARG A 195 27.93 -4.08 -22.92
CA ARG A 195 26.63 -4.77 -22.87
C ARG A 195 26.65 -5.96 -21.90
N MET A 196 27.76 -6.72 -21.85
CA MET A 196 27.94 -7.81 -20.89
C MET A 196 27.85 -7.31 -19.45
N GLN A 197 28.54 -6.20 -19.14
CA GLN A 197 28.51 -5.61 -17.80
C GLN A 197 27.10 -5.09 -17.47
N ALA A 198 26.42 -4.46 -18.40
CA ALA A 198 25.03 -4.01 -18.25
C ALA A 198 24.09 -5.17 -17.91
N VAL A 199 24.20 -6.31 -18.61
CA VAL A 199 23.41 -7.52 -18.34
C VAL A 199 23.67 -8.03 -16.93
N ARG A 200 24.93 -8.08 -16.48
CA ARG A 200 25.28 -8.51 -15.12
C ARG A 200 24.74 -7.57 -14.04
N THR A 201 24.81 -6.26 -14.27
CA THR A 201 24.23 -5.28 -13.33
C THR A 201 22.71 -5.47 -13.22
N LEU A 202 22.03 -5.67 -14.34
CA LEU A 202 20.59 -5.90 -14.39
C LEU A 202 20.14 -7.25 -13.82
N ALA A 203 21.05 -8.22 -13.64
CA ALA A 203 20.71 -9.50 -13.01
C ALA A 203 20.16 -9.36 -11.58
N ASN A 204 20.50 -8.27 -10.89
CA ASN A 204 20.01 -7.98 -9.55
C ASN A 204 18.73 -7.14 -9.52
N THR A 205 18.21 -6.75 -10.69
CA THR A 205 16.98 -5.92 -10.74
C THR A 205 15.77 -6.64 -10.16
N THR A 206 14.93 -5.90 -9.45
CA THR A 206 13.61 -6.33 -8.97
C THR A 206 12.49 -5.79 -9.85
N ASN A 207 12.84 -4.98 -10.86
CA ASN A 207 11.86 -4.38 -11.75
C ASN A 207 11.41 -5.37 -12.82
N ALA A 208 10.16 -5.85 -12.70
CA ALA A 208 9.57 -6.80 -13.64
C ALA A 208 9.52 -6.26 -15.09
N SER A 209 9.51 -4.94 -15.30
CA SER A 209 9.49 -4.32 -16.63
C SER A 209 10.80 -4.51 -17.40
N MET A 210 11.90 -4.85 -16.73
CA MET A 210 13.18 -5.15 -17.39
C MET A 210 13.20 -6.51 -18.11
N ARG A 211 12.39 -7.46 -17.63
CA ARG A 211 12.32 -8.81 -18.22
C ARG A 211 11.99 -8.80 -19.73
N PRO A 212 10.92 -8.12 -20.19
CA PRO A 212 10.64 -8.07 -21.64
C PRO A 212 11.73 -7.33 -22.43
N VAL A 213 12.39 -6.32 -21.85
CA VAL A 213 13.50 -5.60 -22.50
C VAL A 213 14.70 -6.53 -22.74
N LEU A 214 15.09 -7.30 -21.72
CA LEU A 214 16.17 -8.28 -21.85
C LEU A 214 15.78 -9.46 -22.78
N ALA A 215 14.55 -9.95 -22.68
CA ALA A 215 14.05 -11.02 -23.52
C ALA A 215 14.01 -10.63 -25.02
N ALA A 216 13.72 -9.35 -25.32
CA ALA A 216 13.73 -8.86 -26.70
C ALA A 216 15.09 -8.98 -27.39
N LEU A 217 16.19 -8.93 -26.63
CA LEU A 217 17.55 -9.11 -27.14
C LEU A 217 17.86 -10.57 -27.58
N LEU A 218 17.08 -11.54 -27.07
CA LEU A 218 17.18 -12.96 -27.43
C LEU A 218 16.23 -13.36 -28.58
N VAL A 219 15.40 -12.43 -29.07
CA VAL A 219 14.48 -12.71 -30.17
C VAL A 219 15.25 -12.78 -31.49
N LYS A 220 14.91 -13.77 -32.33
CA LYS A 220 15.42 -13.85 -33.70
C LYS A 220 14.61 -12.94 -34.61
N GLY A 221 15.32 -12.11 -35.36
CA GLY A 221 14.73 -11.35 -36.44
C GLY A 221 14.22 -12.22 -37.60
N PRO A 222 13.53 -11.60 -38.60
CA PRO A 222 13.08 -12.31 -39.79
C PRO A 222 14.20 -13.02 -40.56
N ASP A 223 15.42 -12.50 -40.44
CA ASP A 223 16.63 -13.04 -41.11
C ASP A 223 17.28 -14.21 -40.35
N GLY A 224 16.66 -14.69 -39.26
CA GLY A 224 17.18 -15.76 -38.40
C GLY A 224 18.32 -15.33 -37.50
N THR A 225 18.74 -14.05 -37.53
CA THR A 225 19.79 -13.49 -36.67
C THR A 225 19.18 -13.03 -35.33
N TYR A 226 19.92 -13.23 -34.24
CA TYR A 226 19.51 -12.72 -32.93
C TYR A 226 19.70 -11.20 -32.87
N ALA A 227 18.82 -10.51 -32.13
CA ALA A 227 18.97 -9.08 -31.88
C ALA A 227 20.30 -8.76 -31.16
N GLU A 228 20.78 -9.66 -30.26
CA GLU A 228 22.11 -9.62 -29.70
C GLU A 228 23.07 -10.50 -30.50
N PRO A 229 24.06 -9.93 -31.21
CA PRO A 229 24.96 -10.71 -32.10
C PRO A 229 25.98 -11.55 -31.33
N ASN A 230 26.40 -11.13 -30.13
CA ASN A 230 27.47 -11.80 -29.36
C ASN A 230 26.92 -13.01 -28.60
N ALA A 231 27.56 -14.20 -28.77
CA ALA A 231 27.12 -15.44 -28.14
C ALA A 231 27.29 -15.43 -26.61
N ASP A 232 28.37 -14.83 -26.12
CA ASP A 232 28.65 -14.76 -24.66
C ASP A 232 27.64 -13.84 -23.96
N VAL A 233 27.26 -12.71 -24.59
CA VAL A 233 26.23 -11.81 -24.07
C VAL A 233 24.88 -12.50 -24.07
N ARG A 234 24.54 -13.30 -25.09
CA ARG A 234 23.30 -14.10 -25.11
C ARG A 234 23.23 -15.11 -23.98
N SER A 235 24.34 -15.85 -23.72
CA SER A 235 24.38 -16.77 -22.59
C SER A 235 24.19 -16.05 -21.26
N ALA A 236 24.83 -14.89 -21.07
CA ALA A 236 24.64 -14.06 -19.88
C ALA A 236 23.21 -13.52 -19.75
N LEU A 237 22.55 -13.18 -20.87
CA LEU A 237 21.14 -12.78 -20.90
C LEU A 237 20.21 -13.91 -20.46
N GLU A 238 20.45 -15.15 -20.95
CA GLU A 238 19.67 -16.33 -20.55
C GLU A 238 19.81 -16.59 -19.04
N ASP A 239 21.04 -16.58 -18.52
CA ASP A 239 21.30 -16.75 -17.09
C ASP A 239 20.62 -15.63 -16.27
N THR A 240 20.75 -14.39 -16.72
CA THR A 240 20.12 -13.22 -16.07
C THR A 240 18.61 -13.33 -16.06
N LEU A 241 17.97 -13.72 -17.17
CA LEU A 241 16.53 -13.93 -17.24
C LEU A 241 16.09 -15.05 -16.28
N HIS A 242 16.83 -16.15 -16.19
CA HIS A 242 16.55 -17.21 -15.23
C HIS A 242 16.66 -16.71 -13.77
N HIS A 243 17.64 -15.85 -13.47
CA HIS A 243 17.76 -15.24 -12.15
C HIS A 243 16.60 -14.31 -11.83
N ILE A 244 16.23 -13.44 -12.77
CA ILE A 244 15.08 -12.54 -12.64
C ILE A 244 13.79 -13.33 -12.47
N ASP A 245 13.53 -14.33 -13.31
CA ASP A 245 12.33 -15.16 -13.25
C ASP A 245 12.21 -15.89 -11.91
N ARG A 246 13.31 -16.46 -11.40
CA ARG A 246 13.33 -17.09 -10.08
C ARG A 246 13.03 -16.10 -8.95
N ARG A 247 13.59 -14.89 -9.03
CA ARG A 247 13.37 -13.84 -8.03
C ARG A 247 11.95 -13.31 -8.07
N LEU A 248 11.40 -13.06 -9.26
CA LEU A 248 10.00 -12.64 -9.44
C LEU A 248 9.04 -13.73 -8.94
N ALA A 249 9.29 -14.99 -9.27
CA ALA A 249 8.49 -16.11 -8.76
C ALA A 249 8.54 -16.18 -7.22
N MET A 250 9.73 -16.00 -6.60
CA MET A 250 9.86 -15.99 -5.14
C MET A 250 9.06 -14.82 -4.52
N MET A 251 9.11 -13.63 -5.13
CA MET A 251 8.33 -12.46 -4.67
C MET A 251 6.83 -12.71 -4.80
N GLU A 252 6.39 -13.30 -5.91
CA GLU A 252 4.98 -13.68 -6.13
C GLU A 252 4.50 -14.71 -5.10
N TRP A 253 5.28 -15.78 -4.87
CA TRP A 253 4.96 -16.79 -3.85
C TRP A 253 4.88 -16.19 -2.44
N THR A 254 5.85 -15.36 -2.06
CA THR A 254 5.87 -14.69 -0.75
C THR A 254 4.71 -13.69 -0.62
N GLY A 255 4.41 -12.96 -1.70
CA GLY A 255 3.27 -12.06 -1.77
C GLY A 255 1.94 -12.80 -1.59
N ASN A 256 1.74 -13.89 -2.35
CA ASN A 256 0.53 -14.71 -2.26
C ASN A 256 0.35 -15.29 -0.86
N LEU A 257 1.43 -15.76 -0.21
CA LEU A 257 1.38 -16.24 1.17
C LEU A 257 0.97 -15.12 2.14
N PHE A 258 1.52 -13.93 2.00
CA PHE A 258 1.16 -12.79 2.85
C PHE A 258 -0.29 -12.34 2.65
N TYR A 259 -0.71 -12.18 1.40
CA TYR A 259 -2.08 -11.78 1.07
C TYR A 259 -3.08 -12.90 1.40
N GLY A 260 -2.68 -14.17 1.27
CA GLY A 260 -3.45 -15.33 1.69
C GLY A 260 -3.67 -15.36 3.20
N ALA A 261 -2.61 -15.12 3.99
CA ALA A 261 -2.71 -15.02 5.45
C ALA A 261 -3.56 -13.84 5.90
N SER A 262 -3.48 -12.70 5.21
CA SER A 262 -4.33 -11.53 5.47
C SER A 262 -5.81 -11.83 5.21
N LEU A 263 -6.14 -12.44 4.06
CA LEU A 263 -7.51 -12.88 3.75
C LEU A 263 -8.01 -13.92 4.75
N ALA A 264 -7.16 -14.91 5.08
CA ALA A 264 -7.45 -15.92 6.08
C ALA A 264 -7.80 -15.34 7.44
N SER A 265 -7.11 -14.25 7.84
CA SER A 265 -7.37 -13.57 9.11
C SER A 265 -8.76 -12.93 9.16
N VAL A 266 -9.20 -12.34 8.05
CA VAL A 266 -10.56 -11.78 7.93
C VAL A 266 -11.60 -12.89 7.93
N LEU A 267 -11.38 -13.93 7.12
CA LEU A 267 -12.26 -15.11 7.07
C LEU A 267 -12.34 -15.80 8.44
N LEU A 268 -11.24 -15.84 9.18
CA LEU A 268 -11.18 -16.39 10.52
C LEU A 268 -12.07 -15.62 11.50
N LEU A 269 -11.99 -14.29 11.52
CA LEU A 269 -12.84 -13.46 12.38
C LEU A 269 -14.33 -13.67 12.06
N ALA A 270 -14.69 -13.64 10.79
CA ALA A 270 -16.05 -13.87 10.34
C ALA A 270 -16.54 -15.29 10.67
N ALA A 271 -15.74 -16.31 10.35
CA ALA A 271 -16.07 -17.70 10.59
C ALA A 271 -16.07 -18.08 12.08
N LEU A 272 -15.22 -17.43 12.90
CA LEU A 272 -15.15 -17.67 14.33
C LEU A 272 -16.47 -17.32 15.03
N GLY A 273 -17.07 -16.17 14.68
CA GLY A 273 -18.38 -15.78 15.16
C GLY A 273 -19.46 -16.80 14.76
N LEU A 274 -19.43 -17.24 13.50
CA LEU A 274 -20.35 -18.25 12.98
C LEU A 274 -20.11 -19.64 13.62
N ALA A 275 -18.85 -20.03 13.83
CA ALA A 275 -18.50 -21.29 14.48
C ALA A 275 -19.03 -21.37 15.92
N ILE A 276 -19.10 -20.24 16.62
CA ILE A 276 -19.69 -20.16 17.95
C ILE A 276 -21.22 -20.32 17.87
N THR A 277 -21.91 -19.53 17.02
CA THR A 277 -23.37 -19.59 16.93
C THR A 277 -23.87 -20.92 16.34
N PHE A 278 -23.31 -21.33 15.21
CA PHE A 278 -23.69 -22.59 14.57
C PHE A 278 -23.15 -23.81 15.31
N GLY A 279 -21.90 -23.78 15.75
CA GLY A 279 -21.24 -24.90 16.40
C GLY A 279 -21.79 -25.21 17.79
N LEU A 280 -22.12 -24.19 18.58
CA LEU A 280 -22.57 -24.38 19.96
C LEU A 280 -24.10 -24.45 20.08
N MET A 281 -24.82 -23.69 19.27
CA MET A 281 -26.29 -23.60 19.34
C MET A 281 -27.00 -24.43 18.26
N GLY A 282 -26.31 -24.89 17.22
CA GLY A 282 -26.88 -25.60 16.08
C GLY A 282 -27.78 -24.75 15.19
N ILE A 283 -27.64 -23.45 15.23
CA ILE A 283 -28.47 -22.49 14.51
C ILE A 283 -27.77 -22.00 13.25
N ILE A 284 -28.37 -22.19 12.09
CA ILE A 284 -27.92 -21.62 10.83
C ILE A 284 -28.43 -20.17 10.77
N ASN A 285 -27.50 -19.20 10.90
CA ASN A 285 -27.82 -17.78 10.87
C ASN A 285 -27.37 -17.13 9.57
N MET A 286 -28.29 -16.88 8.63
CA MET A 286 -27.97 -16.17 7.38
C MET A 286 -27.73 -14.68 7.59
N ALA A 287 -28.25 -14.09 8.68
CA ALA A 287 -27.98 -12.68 9.02
C ALA A 287 -26.59 -12.44 9.63
N HIS A 288 -25.74 -13.47 9.72
CA HIS A 288 -24.39 -13.34 10.29
C HIS A 288 -23.51 -12.37 9.48
N GLY A 289 -23.65 -12.39 8.15
CA GLY A 289 -22.96 -11.42 7.28
C GLY A 289 -23.32 -9.97 7.61
N GLU A 290 -24.60 -9.71 7.94
CA GLU A 290 -25.05 -8.35 8.28
C GLU A 290 -24.50 -7.85 9.62
N LEU A 291 -24.10 -8.78 10.51
CA LEU A 291 -23.42 -8.41 11.76
C LEU A 291 -21.98 -7.93 11.51
N LEU A 292 -21.30 -8.46 10.46
CA LEU A 292 -20.04 -7.90 9.98
C LEU A 292 -20.26 -6.47 9.43
N MET A 293 -21.28 -6.30 8.59
CA MET A 293 -21.66 -5.00 8.04
C MET A 293 -21.92 -3.99 9.16
N ILE A 294 -22.71 -4.35 10.17
CA ILE A 294 -23.01 -3.50 11.32
C ILE A 294 -21.74 -3.07 12.06
N GLY A 295 -20.79 -4.00 12.25
CA GLY A 295 -19.48 -3.71 12.84
C GLY A 295 -18.66 -2.70 12.02
N ALA A 296 -18.67 -2.86 10.69
CA ALA A 296 -18.00 -1.94 9.79
C ALA A 296 -18.63 -0.54 9.79
N TYR A 297 -19.96 -0.43 9.78
CA TYR A 297 -20.65 0.86 9.91
C TYR A 297 -20.51 1.48 11.30
N ALA A 298 -20.44 0.68 12.37
CA ALA A 298 -20.12 1.18 13.70
C ALA A 298 -18.73 1.83 13.73
N THR A 299 -17.75 1.23 13.03
CA THR A 299 -16.42 1.82 12.86
C THR A 299 -16.47 3.14 12.12
N TYR A 300 -17.23 3.22 11.03
CA TYR A 300 -17.46 4.46 10.29
C TYR A 300 -18.05 5.56 11.16
N VAL A 301 -19.09 5.26 11.96
CA VAL A 301 -19.72 6.22 12.88
C VAL A 301 -18.72 6.70 13.93
N VAL A 302 -17.91 5.82 14.50
CA VAL A 302 -16.84 6.19 15.44
C VAL A 302 -15.85 7.13 14.76
N GLN A 303 -15.41 6.84 13.54
CA GLN A 303 -14.50 7.70 12.79
C GLN A 303 -15.11 9.10 12.57
N LEU A 304 -16.39 9.19 12.17
CA LEU A 304 -17.09 10.47 12.03
C LEU A 304 -17.14 11.25 13.35
N GLY A 305 -17.38 10.54 14.46
CA GLY A 305 -17.34 11.12 15.79
C GLY A 305 -15.96 11.71 16.12
N PHE A 306 -14.88 10.98 15.84
CA PHE A 306 -13.53 11.48 16.05
C PHE A 306 -13.20 12.67 15.11
N LYS A 307 -13.56 12.59 13.84
CA LYS A 307 -13.38 13.71 12.89
C LYS A 307 -14.09 15.00 13.37
N ARG A 308 -15.27 14.87 13.99
CA ARG A 308 -16.07 16.01 14.41
C ARG A 308 -15.68 16.56 15.80
N PHE A 309 -15.41 15.69 16.77
CA PHE A 309 -15.24 16.09 18.18
C PHE A 309 -13.79 16.00 18.67
N LEU A 310 -12.96 15.14 18.09
CA LEU A 310 -11.60 14.85 18.56
C LEU A 310 -10.61 14.72 17.39
N PRO A 311 -10.47 15.75 16.53
CA PRO A 311 -9.61 15.65 15.33
C PRO A 311 -8.14 15.36 15.65
N ALA A 312 -7.62 15.84 16.79
CA ALA A 312 -6.25 15.57 17.24
C ALA A 312 -5.99 14.09 17.61
N TRP A 313 -7.05 13.31 17.87
CA TRP A 313 -6.97 11.91 18.25
C TRP A 313 -7.47 10.98 17.14
N LEU A 314 -7.56 11.47 15.92
CA LEU A 314 -8.11 10.71 14.78
C LEU A 314 -7.37 9.38 14.57
N ASP A 315 -6.07 9.32 14.78
CA ASP A 315 -5.26 8.10 14.62
C ASP A 315 -5.62 6.97 15.60
N TRP A 316 -6.36 7.27 16.66
CA TRP A 316 -6.75 6.30 17.69
C TRP A 316 -8.20 5.79 17.53
N TYR A 317 -8.94 6.27 16.51
CA TYR A 317 -10.34 5.91 16.34
C TYR A 317 -10.56 4.40 16.17
N VAL A 318 -9.65 3.68 15.51
CA VAL A 318 -9.76 2.23 15.30
C VAL A 318 -9.76 1.49 16.63
N ILE A 319 -8.90 1.89 17.58
CA ILE A 319 -8.84 1.26 18.91
C ILE A 319 -10.14 1.50 19.68
N ALA A 320 -10.74 2.68 19.57
CA ALA A 320 -12.05 2.98 20.15
C ALA A 320 -13.19 2.25 19.41
N ALA A 321 -13.05 2.05 18.10
CA ALA A 321 -14.05 1.35 17.29
C ALA A 321 -14.16 -0.14 17.63
N ILE A 322 -13.07 -0.79 18.04
CA ILE A 322 -13.07 -2.22 18.42
C ILE A 322 -14.14 -2.54 19.47
N PRO A 323 -14.12 -1.96 20.68
CA PRO A 323 -15.13 -2.25 21.71
C PRO A 323 -16.53 -1.78 21.31
N VAL A 324 -16.66 -0.66 20.58
CA VAL A 324 -17.96 -0.15 20.14
C VAL A 324 -18.59 -1.08 19.10
N ALA A 325 -17.85 -1.48 18.07
CA ALA A 325 -18.33 -2.39 17.05
C ALA A 325 -18.72 -3.75 17.63
N PHE A 326 -17.90 -4.27 18.56
CA PHE A 326 -18.23 -5.48 19.29
C PHE A 326 -19.56 -5.32 20.09
N ALA A 327 -19.70 -4.25 20.85
CA ALA A 327 -20.88 -4.00 21.69
C ALA A 327 -22.16 -3.81 20.86
N VAL A 328 -22.06 -3.05 19.75
CA VAL A 328 -23.20 -2.80 18.85
C VAL A 328 -23.65 -4.10 18.17
N ALA A 329 -22.70 -4.84 17.56
CA ALA A 329 -23.03 -6.10 16.89
C ALA A 329 -23.52 -7.16 17.88
N ALA A 330 -22.90 -7.25 19.06
CA ALA A 330 -23.36 -8.14 20.13
C ALA A 330 -24.77 -7.77 20.63
N GLY A 331 -25.03 -6.46 20.80
CA GLY A 331 -26.35 -5.95 21.19
C GLY A 331 -27.43 -6.32 20.18
N VAL A 332 -27.17 -6.07 18.89
CA VAL A 332 -28.09 -6.47 17.81
C VAL A 332 -28.31 -7.99 17.82
N GLY A 333 -27.23 -8.78 17.95
CA GLY A 333 -27.32 -10.23 18.05
C GLY A 333 -28.15 -10.70 19.25
N MET A 334 -27.96 -10.12 20.44
CA MET A 334 -28.76 -10.45 21.63
C MET A 334 -30.25 -10.10 21.45
N VAL A 335 -30.56 -8.99 20.79
CA VAL A 335 -31.95 -8.61 20.46
C VAL A 335 -32.54 -9.60 19.48
N LEU A 336 -31.82 -10.01 18.43
CA LEU A 336 -32.27 -11.00 17.46
C LEU A 336 -32.54 -12.38 18.11
N GLU A 337 -31.63 -12.80 19.00
CA GLU A 337 -31.81 -14.05 19.74
C GLU A 337 -33.11 -13.97 20.59
N ARG A 338 -33.29 -12.90 21.34
CA ARG A 338 -34.40 -12.76 22.29
C ARG A 338 -35.75 -12.59 21.59
N SER A 339 -35.78 -11.90 20.45
CA SER A 339 -37.03 -11.58 19.73
C SER A 339 -37.50 -12.71 18.79
N VAL A 340 -36.56 -13.32 18.06
CA VAL A 340 -36.89 -14.27 16.98
C VAL A 340 -36.31 -15.64 17.19
N ILE A 341 -34.99 -15.77 17.38
CA ILE A 341 -34.28 -17.01 17.26
C ILE A 341 -34.70 -18.02 18.36
N ARG A 342 -34.92 -17.52 19.58
CA ARG A 342 -35.35 -18.38 20.71
C ARG A 342 -36.62 -19.19 20.44
N TRP A 343 -37.50 -18.72 19.57
CA TRP A 343 -38.76 -19.38 19.21
C TRP A 343 -38.59 -20.43 18.11
N LEU A 344 -37.46 -20.41 17.44
CA LEU A 344 -37.13 -21.26 16.28
C LEU A 344 -36.13 -22.38 16.61
N TYR A 345 -35.80 -22.57 17.90
CA TYR A 345 -34.89 -23.64 18.30
C TYR A 345 -35.46 -25.02 17.90
N GLY A 346 -34.58 -25.86 17.30
CA GLY A 346 -34.92 -27.17 16.80
C GLY A 346 -35.64 -27.21 15.44
N ARG A 347 -35.79 -26.06 14.77
CA ARG A 347 -36.41 -25.91 13.45
C ARG A 347 -35.45 -25.26 12.44
N PRO A 348 -34.49 -26.01 11.89
CA PRO A 348 -33.38 -25.44 11.12
C PRO A 348 -33.82 -24.70 9.85
N LEU A 349 -34.83 -25.23 9.12
CA LEU A 349 -35.32 -24.59 7.90
C LEU A 349 -36.08 -23.29 8.18
N GLU A 350 -36.91 -23.24 9.23
CA GLU A 350 -37.62 -22.03 9.63
C GLU A 350 -36.66 -20.97 10.12
N THR A 351 -35.59 -21.37 10.84
CA THR A 351 -34.54 -20.46 11.30
C THR A 351 -33.76 -19.86 10.14
N LEU A 352 -33.40 -20.68 9.15
CA LEU A 352 -32.72 -20.23 7.95
C LEU A 352 -33.54 -19.18 7.19
N LEU A 353 -34.84 -19.45 6.97
CA LEU A 353 -35.74 -18.53 6.26
C LEU A 353 -35.96 -17.23 7.05
N ALA A 354 -36.19 -17.32 8.35
CA ALA A 354 -36.38 -16.15 9.21
C ALA A 354 -35.12 -15.26 9.27
N THR A 355 -33.94 -15.87 9.42
CA THR A 355 -32.69 -15.12 9.47
C THR A 355 -32.33 -14.50 8.11
N TRP A 356 -32.73 -15.14 6.99
CA TRP A 356 -32.61 -14.52 5.67
C TRP A 356 -33.50 -13.27 5.53
N GLY A 357 -34.76 -13.35 5.98
CA GLY A 357 -35.65 -12.17 6.02
C GLY A 357 -35.07 -11.05 6.91
N ILE A 358 -34.50 -11.39 8.08
CA ILE A 358 -33.82 -10.44 8.96
C ILE A 358 -32.62 -9.79 8.26
N SER A 359 -31.82 -10.58 7.52
CA SER A 359 -30.70 -10.05 6.74
C SER A 359 -31.14 -8.94 5.80
N LEU A 360 -32.22 -9.16 5.04
CA LEU A 360 -32.78 -8.14 4.14
C LEU A 360 -33.25 -6.89 4.89
N ILE A 361 -33.88 -7.06 6.07
CA ILE A 361 -34.32 -5.92 6.90
C ILE A 361 -33.12 -5.12 7.39
N LEU A 362 -32.08 -5.78 7.90
CA LEU A 362 -30.87 -5.09 8.40
C LEU A 362 -30.16 -4.36 7.27
N GLN A 363 -30.02 -5.00 6.11
CA GLN A 363 -29.41 -4.39 4.93
C GLN A 363 -30.18 -3.16 4.47
N GLN A 364 -31.52 -3.27 4.34
CA GLN A 364 -32.36 -2.14 3.96
C GLN A 364 -32.37 -1.04 5.03
N GLY A 365 -32.31 -1.40 6.31
CA GLY A 365 -32.16 -0.47 7.42
C GLY A 365 -30.89 0.38 7.30
N VAL A 366 -29.75 -0.27 7.03
CA VAL A 366 -28.47 0.42 6.82
C VAL A 366 -28.51 1.30 5.57
N ARG A 367 -29.10 0.84 4.46
CA ARG A 367 -29.30 1.66 3.26
C ARG A 367 -30.15 2.90 3.52
N SER A 368 -31.15 2.79 4.36
CA SER A 368 -32.01 3.92 4.71
C SER A 368 -31.32 4.94 5.61
N LEU A 369 -30.39 4.50 6.47
CA LEU A 369 -29.67 5.36 7.41
C LEU A 369 -28.44 6.02 6.80
N PHE A 370 -27.66 5.30 6.01
CA PHE A 370 -26.35 5.73 5.49
C PHE A 370 -26.33 5.93 3.96
N GLY A 371 -27.40 5.55 3.27
CA GLY A 371 -27.48 5.57 1.81
C GLY A 371 -27.05 4.25 1.18
N ALA A 372 -27.23 4.16 -0.16
CA ALA A 372 -26.89 2.96 -0.93
C ALA A 372 -25.44 2.91 -1.39
N GLN A 373 -24.72 4.03 -1.31
CA GLN A 373 -23.32 4.13 -1.75
C GLN A 373 -22.37 3.61 -0.67
N ASN A 374 -21.22 3.10 -1.12
CA ASN A 374 -20.15 2.70 -0.23
C ASN A 374 -19.54 3.94 0.44
N VAL A 375 -19.23 3.81 1.73
CA VAL A 375 -18.56 4.84 2.51
C VAL A 375 -17.09 4.45 2.73
N GLU A 376 -16.22 5.44 2.70
CA GLU A 376 -14.79 5.25 2.91
C GLU A 376 -14.45 5.41 4.40
N VAL A 377 -13.70 4.46 4.93
CA VAL A 377 -13.10 4.50 6.25
C VAL A 377 -11.59 4.64 6.08
N GLY A 378 -11.06 5.86 6.24
CA GLY A 378 -9.64 6.14 6.04
C GLY A 378 -8.77 5.50 7.12
N ASN A 379 -7.67 4.88 6.73
CA ASN A 379 -6.73 4.25 7.65
C ASN A 379 -6.03 5.30 8.55
N PRO A 380 -5.73 4.96 9.82
CA PRO A 380 -4.87 5.80 10.66
C PRO A 380 -3.46 5.93 10.08
N SER A 381 -2.73 6.99 10.45
CA SER A 381 -1.37 7.25 9.95
C SER A 381 -0.40 6.09 10.23
N TRP A 382 -0.51 5.45 11.40
CA TRP A 382 0.34 4.31 11.79
C TRP A 382 0.03 3.00 11.05
N MET A 383 -1.14 2.88 10.39
CA MET A 383 -1.51 1.75 9.52
C MET A 383 -1.27 2.04 8.04
N SER A 384 -0.91 3.28 7.69
CA SER A 384 -0.65 3.70 6.32
C SER A 384 0.78 3.39 5.90
N GLY A 385 0.97 2.97 4.63
CA GLY A 385 2.28 2.57 4.12
C GLY A 385 2.58 1.08 4.31
N GLY A 386 3.85 0.70 4.19
CA GLY A 386 4.28 -0.70 4.30
C GLY A 386 5.79 -0.86 4.37
N VAL A 387 6.24 -2.05 4.68
CA VAL A 387 7.65 -2.47 4.66
C VAL A 387 7.96 -3.12 3.33
N THR A 388 8.97 -2.60 2.64
CA THR A 388 9.49 -3.22 1.41
C THR A 388 10.39 -4.40 1.77
N VAL A 389 10.01 -5.58 1.35
CA VAL A 389 10.76 -6.83 1.57
C VAL A 389 11.17 -7.40 0.23
N LEU A 390 12.30 -8.13 0.18
CA LEU A 390 12.83 -8.78 -1.02
C LEU A 390 13.01 -7.84 -2.24
N GLY A 391 13.24 -6.55 -1.97
CA GLY A 391 13.59 -5.57 -3.00
C GLY A 391 12.44 -5.08 -3.89
N GLY A 392 11.17 -5.34 -3.55
CA GLY A 392 10.02 -4.87 -4.34
C GLY A 392 8.66 -5.24 -3.80
N LEU A 393 8.56 -6.26 -2.94
CA LEU A 393 7.30 -6.64 -2.29
C LEU A 393 7.02 -5.70 -1.11
N VAL A 394 5.93 -4.95 -1.18
CA VAL A 394 5.47 -4.08 -0.09
C VAL A 394 4.48 -4.85 0.78
N LEU A 395 4.83 -5.06 2.04
CA LEU A 395 3.93 -5.61 3.06
C LEU A 395 3.18 -4.46 3.73
N GLU A 396 1.91 -4.29 3.44
CA GLU A 396 1.08 -3.21 3.96
C GLU A 396 0.87 -3.33 5.48
N TYR A 397 1.05 -2.23 6.20
CA TYR A 397 0.90 -2.21 7.67
C TYR A 397 -0.53 -2.53 8.13
N ASN A 398 -1.56 -2.11 7.38
CA ASN A 398 -2.96 -2.42 7.70
C ASN A 398 -3.20 -3.94 7.72
N ARG A 399 -2.63 -4.70 6.77
CA ARG A 399 -2.77 -6.16 6.73
C ARG A 399 -2.02 -6.85 7.87
N LEU A 400 -0.81 -6.38 8.20
CA LEU A 400 -0.05 -6.87 9.36
C LEU A 400 -0.83 -6.66 10.66
N ALA A 401 -1.42 -5.46 10.82
CA ALA A 401 -2.25 -5.15 11.98
C ALA A 401 -3.49 -6.04 12.08
N ILE A 402 -4.14 -6.35 10.95
CA ILE A 402 -5.31 -7.24 10.91
C ILE A 402 -4.93 -8.67 11.27
N ILE A 403 -3.79 -9.19 10.78
CA ILE A 403 -3.31 -10.53 11.16
C ILE A 403 -3.06 -10.59 12.66
N ALA A 404 -2.34 -9.60 13.22
CA ALA A 404 -2.09 -9.53 14.66
C ALA A 404 -3.39 -9.40 15.48
N PHE A 405 -4.33 -8.59 15.00
CA PHE A 405 -5.65 -8.41 15.61
C PHE A 405 -6.46 -9.72 15.61
N ALA A 406 -6.50 -10.44 14.49
CA ALA A 406 -7.20 -11.71 14.40
C ALA A 406 -6.63 -12.76 15.38
N LEU A 407 -5.30 -12.85 15.49
CA LEU A 407 -4.64 -13.74 16.46
C LEU A 407 -4.98 -13.35 17.91
N MET A 408 -5.01 -12.04 18.20
CA MET A 408 -5.43 -11.53 19.52
C MET A 408 -6.89 -11.92 19.83
N VAL A 409 -7.80 -11.74 18.89
CA VAL A 409 -9.23 -12.12 19.08
C VAL A 409 -9.37 -13.63 19.30
N VAL A 410 -8.68 -14.45 18.51
CA VAL A 410 -8.66 -15.92 18.70
C VAL A 410 -8.18 -16.29 20.10
N PHE A 411 -7.09 -15.67 20.55
CA PHE A 411 -6.56 -15.90 21.89
C PHE A 411 -7.57 -15.51 22.98
N LEU A 412 -8.22 -14.35 22.86
CA LEU A 412 -9.24 -13.89 23.80
C LEU A 412 -10.45 -14.84 23.84
N VAL A 413 -10.92 -15.30 22.67
CA VAL A 413 -12.01 -16.27 22.57
C VAL A 413 -11.60 -17.61 23.18
N TRP A 414 -10.37 -18.07 22.91
CA TRP A 414 -9.84 -19.29 23.54
C TRP A 414 -9.80 -19.18 25.07
N VAL A 415 -9.32 -18.07 25.64
CA VAL A 415 -9.32 -17.80 27.07
C VAL A 415 -10.75 -17.80 27.61
N LEU A 416 -11.66 -17.09 26.94
CA LEU A 416 -13.06 -16.98 27.34
C LEU A 416 -13.75 -18.36 27.39
N LEU A 417 -13.58 -19.18 26.36
CA LEU A 417 -14.23 -20.50 26.29
C LEU A 417 -13.57 -21.54 27.21
N ASN A 418 -12.25 -21.45 27.47
CA ASN A 418 -11.56 -22.48 28.27
C ASN A 418 -11.32 -22.10 29.72
N ARG A 419 -11.27 -20.81 30.07
CA ARG A 419 -10.90 -20.34 31.41
C ARG A 419 -12.04 -19.67 32.16
N THR A 420 -13.20 -19.39 31.55
CA THR A 420 -14.31 -18.70 32.22
C THR A 420 -15.52 -19.62 32.50
N ARG A 421 -16.39 -19.16 33.43
CA ARG A 421 -17.66 -19.84 33.74
C ARG A 421 -18.60 -19.88 32.54
N LEU A 422 -18.60 -18.85 31.69
CA LEU A 422 -19.41 -18.82 30.49
C LEU A 422 -19.05 -20.00 29.54
N GLY A 423 -17.76 -20.23 29.31
CA GLY A 423 -17.33 -21.37 28.49
C GLY A 423 -17.70 -22.72 29.08
N LEU A 424 -17.71 -22.85 30.41
CA LEU A 424 -18.20 -24.08 31.06
C LEU A 424 -19.69 -24.28 30.81
N PHE A 425 -20.52 -23.25 31.01
CA PHE A 425 -21.95 -23.29 30.78
C PHE A 425 -22.30 -23.57 29.30
N VAL A 426 -21.60 -22.90 28.39
CA VAL A 426 -21.74 -23.14 26.95
C VAL A 426 -21.50 -24.61 26.61
N ARG A 427 -20.41 -25.22 27.10
CA ARG A 427 -20.11 -26.63 26.89
C ARG A 427 -21.18 -27.56 27.50
N ALA A 428 -21.69 -27.25 28.69
CA ALA A 428 -22.74 -28.01 29.33
C ALA A 428 -24.05 -28.00 28.50
N VAL A 429 -24.47 -26.82 28.04
CA VAL A 429 -25.67 -26.65 27.21
C VAL A 429 -25.49 -27.33 25.85
N THR A 430 -24.32 -27.27 25.25
CA THR A 430 -24.02 -27.92 23.96
C THR A 430 -24.07 -29.42 24.06
N GLN A 431 -23.62 -29.99 25.17
CA GLN A 431 -23.59 -31.44 25.38
C GLN A 431 -24.98 -32.02 25.63
N ASN A 432 -25.73 -31.43 26.55
CA ASN A 432 -27.11 -31.82 26.81
C ASN A 432 -27.89 -30.65 27.44
N ARG A 433 -28.69 -29.95 26.62
CA ARG A 433 -29.44 -28.76 27.02
C ARG A 433 -30.42 -29.05 28.16
N ARG A 434 -31.17 -30.20 28.07
CA ARG A 434 -32.19 -30.56 29.07
C ARG A 434 -31.55 -30.85 30.42
N MET A 435 -30.46 -31.60 30.43
CA MET A 435 -29.72 -31.88 31.65
C MET A 435 -29.09 -30.63 32.26
N ALA A 436 -28.52 -29.74 31.44
CA ALA A 436 -27.97 -28.49 31.92
C ALA A 436 -29.04 -27.61 32.62
N ASP A 437 -30.25 -27.57 32.07
CA ASP A 437 -31.39 -26.87 32.68
C ASP A 437 -31.80 -27.48 34.01
N CYS A 438 -31.88 -28.83 34.09
CA CYS A 438 -32.19 -29.54 35.32
C CYS A 438 -31.19 -29.32 36.47
N VAL A 439 -29.91 -29.12 36.14
CA VAL A 439 -28.85 -28.79 37.14
C VAL A 439 -28.72 -27.31 37.45
N GLY A 440 -29.65 -26.48 36.97
CA GLY A 440 -29.77 -25.06 37.30
C GLY A 440 -28.94 -24.12 36.42
N VAL A 441 -28.42 -24.55 35.25
CA VAL A 441 -27.80 -23.67 34.29
C VAL A 441 -28.87 -22.84 33.60
N PRO A 442 -28.80 -21.48 33.62
CA PRO A 442 -29.78 -20.60 32.97
C PRO A 442 -29.61 -20.61 31.44
N THR A 443 -30.12 -21.68 30.80
CA THR A 443 -29.90 -21.95 29.37
C THR A 443 -30.25 -20.79 28.47
N GLY A 444 -31.37 -20.09 28.69
CA GLY A 444 -31.78 -18.94 27.87
C GLY A 444 -30.84 -17.71 28.00
N ARG A 445 -30.15 -17.53 29.15
CA ARG A 445 -29.13 -16.49 29.28
C ARG A 445 -27.82 -16.90 28.60
N VAL A 446 -27.47 -18.17 28.68
CA VAL A 446 -26.28 -18.71 28.03
C VAL A 446 -26.41 -18.59 26.52
N ASP A 447 -27.58 -18.92 25.96
CA ASP A 447 -27.85 -18.81 24.53
C ASP A 447 -27.73 -17.35 24.07
N MET A 448 -28.40 -16.42 24.76
CA MET A 448 -28.35 -14.99 24.44
C MET A 448 -26.91 -14.45 24.48
N LEU A 449 -26.14 -14.78 25.51
CA LEU A 449 -24.73 -14.35 25.63
C LEU A 449 -23.82 -14.98 24.57
N THR A 450 -24.06 -16.27 24.25
CA THR A 450 -23.29 -16.99 23.21
C THR A 450 -23.59 -16.42 21.82
N PHE A 451 -24.85 -16.14 21.53
CA PHE A 451 -25.23 -15.51 20.27
C PHE A 451 -24.69 -14.08 20.16
N GLY A 452 -24.77 -13.30 21.25
CA GLY A 452 -24.17 -11.98 21.36
C GLY A 452 -22.66 -12.00 21.17
N LEU A 453 -21.96 -12.97 21.77
CA LEU A 453 -20.53 -13.16 21.59
C LEU A 453 -20.16 -13.43 20.14
N GLY A 454 -20.83 -14.39 19.49
CA GLY A 454 -20.59 -14.71 18.07
C GLY A 454 -20.87 -13.52 17.16
N SER A 455 -21.96 -12.79 17.43
CA SER A 455 -22.32 -11.55 16.72
C SER A 455 -21.30 -10.44 16.92
N GLY A 456 -20.82 -10.26 18.14
CA GLY A 456 -19.77 -9.27 18.46
C GLY A 456 -18.45 -9.58 17.75
N ILE A 457 -18.06 -10.87 17.69
CA ILE A 457 -16.85 -11.28 16.95
C ILE A 457 -17.03 -11.02 15.45
N ALA A 458 -18.23 -11.27 14.88
CA ALA A 458 -18.52 -10.85 13.52
C ALA A 458 -18.35 -9.34 13.35
N GLY A 459 -18.85 -8.52 14.29
CA GLY A 459 -18.62 -7.09 14.30
C GLY A 459 -17.14 -6.70 14.27
N LEU A 460 -16.28 -7.44 15.00
CA LEU A 460 -14.81 -7.26 14.92
C LEU A 460 -14.26 -7.61 13.54
N GLY A 461 -14.80 -8.62 12.86
CA GLY A 461 -14.50 -8.90 11.45
C GLY A 461 -14.86 -7.70 10.55
N GLY A 462 -15.97 -7.03 10.84
CA GLY A 462 -16.37 -5.79 10.18
C GLY A 462 -15.36 -4.64 10.38
N VAL A 463 -14.81 -4.48 11.59
CA VAL A 463 -13.71 -3.51 11.84
C VAL A 463 -12.51 -3.81 10.95
N ALA A 464 -12.08 -5.07 10.88
CA ALA A 464 -10.95 -5.47 10.05
C ALA A 464 -11.22 -5.20 8.55
N LEU A 465 -12.43 -5.51 8.08
CA LEU A 465 -12.84 -5.27 6.68
C LEU A 465 -12.86 -3.78 6.34
N SER A 466 -13.29 -2.92 7.26
CA SER A 466 -13.34 -1.47 7.04
C SER A 466 -11.95 -0.84 6.84
N GLN A 467 -10.87 -1.51 7.27
CA GLN A 467 -9.50 -1.06 7.08
C GLN A 467 -8.85 -1.59 5.78
N LEU A 468 -9.53 -2.51 5.07
CA LEU A 468 -9.06 -3.08 3.80
C LEU A 468 -9.74 -2.49 2.58
N GLY A 469 -10.94 -1.94 2.76
CA GLY A 469 -11.71 -1.41 1.65
C GLY A 469 -12.92 -0.61 2.09
N ASN A 470 -13.68 -0.15 1.12
CA ASN A 470 -14.88 0.63 1.36
C ASN A 470 -15.98 -0.23 2.01
N VAL A 471 -16.75 0.40 2.89
CA VAL A 471 -17.86 -0.22 3.62
C VAL A 471 -19.15 0.03 2.84
N GLY A 472 -19.80 -1.04 2.44
CA GLY A 472 -21.10 -0.99 1.73
C GLY A 472 -22.19 -1.78 2.43
N PRO A 473 -23.46 -1.51 2.09
CA PRO A 473 -24.60 -2.25 2.64
C PRO A 473 -24.60 -3.73 2.28
N ASP A 474 -23.92 -4.12 1.20
CA ASP A 474 -23.83 -5.50 0.70
C ASP A 474 -22.57 -6.23 1.20
N LEU A 475 -21.73 -5.59 2.01
CA LEU A 475 -20.45 -6.12 2.49
C LEU A 475 -20.61 -7.51 3.11
N GLY A 476 -21.66 -7.71 3.92
CA GLY A 476 -21.91 -8.96 4.63
C GLY A 476 -22.20 -10.15 3.72
N GLN A 477 -22.91 -9.93 2.62
CA GLN A 477 -23.30 -11.00 1.68
C GLN A 477 -22.08 -11.63 1.00
N GLY A 478 -21.02 -10.84 0.73
CA GLY A 478 -19.79 -11.36 0.15
C GLY A 478 -19.04 -12.35 1.03
N PHE A 479 -19.20 -12.23 2.36
CA PHE A 479 -18.42 -13.01 3.33
C PHE A 479 -19.19 -14.13 4.02
N ILE A 480 -20.54 -14.15 3.95
CA ILE A 480 -21.33 -15.19 4.63
C ILE A 480 -21.06 -16.58 4.06
N VAL A 481 -20.98 -16.70 2.73
CA VAL A 481 -20.72 -17.97 2.04
C VAL A 481 -19.31 -18.47 2.39
N ASP A 482 -18.32 -17.61 2.30
CA ASP A 482 -16.93 -17.93 2.59
C ASP A 482 -16.77 -18.37 4.08
N SER A 483 -17.42 -17.65 5.01
CA SER A 483 -17.43 -17.98 6.44
C SER A 483 -18.09 -19.35 6.70
N PHE A 484 -19.18 -19.65 5.99
CA PHE A 484 -19.86 -20.93 6.10
C PHE A 484 -18.97 -22.07 5.58
N MET A 485 -18.29 -21.86 4.44
CA MET A 485 -17.32 -22.82 3.90
C MET A 485 -16.20 -23.11 4.90
N VAL A 486 -15.64 -22.09 5.55
CA VAL A 486 -14.61 -22.24 6.58
C VAL A 486 -15.11 -23.11 7.75
N VAL A 487 -16.30 -22.81 8.29
CA VAL A 487 -16.84 -23.51 9.45
C VAL A 487 -17.16 -24.97 9.12
N VAL A 488 -17.73 -25.23 7.96
CA VAL A 488 -18.09 -26.62 7.55
C VAL A 488 -16.82 -27.41 7.21
N LEU A 489 -15.86 -26.84 6.52
CA LEU A 489 -14.57 -27.47 6.23
C LEU A 489 -13.80 -27.78 7.54
N GLY A 490 -13.75 -26.78 8.45
CA GLY A 490 -13.05 -26.92 9.72
C GLY A 490 -13.66 -27.97 10.67
N GLY A 491 -14.94 -28.18 10.55
CA GLY A 491 -15.76 -28.99 11.47
C GLY A 491 -16.51 -28.10 12.46
N VAL A 492 -17.82 -28.22 12.43
CA VAL A 492 -18.76 -27.37 13.18
C VAL A 492 -18.46 -27.36 14.67
N GLY A 493 -18.19 -26.17 15.24
CA GLY A 493 -17.90 -25.99 16.67
C GLY A 493 -16.47 -26.29 17.11
N GLN A 494 -15.54 -26.51 16.18
CA GLN A 494 -14.12 -26.74 16.48
C GLN A 494 -13.28 -25.50 16.15
N LEU A 495 -12.79 -24.82 17.18
CA LEU A 495 -11.91 -23.64 17.01
C LEU A 495 -10.65 -23.93 16.18
N ALA A 496 -9.96 -25.03 16.51
CA ALA A 496 -8.75 -25.42 15.78
C ALA A 496 -9.05 -25.71 14.30
N GLY A 497 -10.20 -26.36 14.03
CA GLY A 497 -10.67 -26.61 12.67
C GLY A 497 -10.95 -25.32 11.90
N THR A 498 -11.62 -24.37 12.53
CA THR A 498 -11.92 -23.07 11.92
C THR A 498 -10.62 -22.30 11.57
N ILE A 499 -9.59 -22.31 12.44
CA ILE A 499 -8.30 -21.67 12.18
C ILE A 499 -7.61 -22.31 10.95
N ILE A 500 -7.52 -23.65 10.93
CA ILE A 500 -6.83 -24.35 9.83
C ILE A 500 -7.60 -24.20 8.52
N ALA A 501 -8.94 -24.28 8.56
CA ALA A 501 -9.77 -24.10 7.38
C ALA A 501 -9.69 -22.68 6.83
N SER A 502 -9.68 -21.64 7.69
CA SER A 502 -9.55 -20.25 7.24
C SER A 502 -8.19 -19.99 6.59
N LEU A 503 -7.10 -20.51 7.17
CA LEU A 503 -5.78 -20.43 6.56
C LEU A 503 -5.74 -21.15 5.21
N GLY A 504 -6.24 -22.40 5.16
CA GLY A 504 -6.27 -23.17 3.91
C GLY A 504 -7.08 -22.49 2.81
N LEU A 505 -8.26 -21.96 3.14
CA LEU A 505 -9.10 -21.26 2.16
C LEU A 505 -8.53 -19.92 1.72
N GLY A 506 -7.98 -19.14 2.66
CA GLY A 506 -7.35 -17.86 2.35
C GLY A 506 -6.15 -18.02 1.43
N GLU A 507 -5.27 -18.97 1.74
CA GLU A 507 -4.10 -19.28 0.90
C GLU A 507 -4.54 -19.83 -0.47
N MET A 508 -5.42 -20.83 -0.48
CA MET A 508 -5.88 -21.43 -1.73
C MET A 508 -6.55 -20.40 -2.65
N SER A 509 -7.31 -19.46 -2.09
CA SER A 509 -7.91 -18.37 -2.86
C SER A 509 -6.85 -17.52 -3.53
N LYS A 510 -5.81 -17.11 -2.80
CA LYS A 510 -4.75 -16.25 -3.33
C LYS A 510 -3.81 -16.94 -4.32
N PHE A 511 -3.61 -18.25 -4.18
CA PHE A 511 -2.84 -19.02 -5.17
C PHE A 511 -3.63 -19.34 -6.46
N LEU A 512 -4.96 -19.48 -6.38
CA LEU A 512 -5.80 -19.73 -7.55
C LEU A 512 -6.18 -18.46 -8.30
N GLU A 513 -6.31 -17.32 -7.62
CA GLU A 513 -6.77 -16.05 -8.16
C GLU A 513 -5.96 -15.56 -9.37
N PRO A 514 -4.60 -15.61 -9.38
CA PRO A 514 -3.80 -15.17 -10.53
C PRO A 514 -4.03 -16.02 -11.79
N SER A 515 -4.32 -17.31 -11.65
CA SER A 515 -4.46 -18.26 -12.78
C SER A 515 -5.88 -18.38 -13.30
N ALA A 516 -6.88 -18.37 -12.40
CA ALA A 516 -8.27 -18.62 -12.73
C ALA A 516 -9.16 -17.36 -12.67
N GLY A 517 -8.65 -16.28 -12.07
CA GLY A 517 -9.44 -15.10 -11.74
C GLY A 517 -10.27 -15.29 -10.45
N PRO A 518 -10.74 -14.19 -9.81
CA PRO A 518 -11.32 -14.24 -8.46
C PRO A 518 -12.65 -15.03 -8.40
N VAL A 519 -13.49 -14.96 -9.45
CA VAL A 519 -14.79 -15.64 -9.47
C VAL A 519 -14.60 -17.14 -9.67
N MET A 520 -13.77 -17.55 -10.66
CA MET A 520 -13.52 -18.96 -10.92
C MET A 520 -12.77 -19.64 -9.78
N ALA A 521 -11.84 -18.94 -9.12
CA ALA A 521 -11.16 -19.44 -7.93
C ALA A 521 -12.18 -19.78 -6.81
N LYS A 522 -13.14 -18.91 -6.53
CA LYS A 522 -14.22 -19.18 -5.55
C LYS A 522 -15.08 -20.39 -5.94
N ILE A 523 -15.45 -20.52 -7.21
CA ILE A 523 -16.22 -21.67 -7.70
C ILE A 523 -15.41 -22.97 -7.55
N MET A 524 -14.14 -22.97 -7.93
CA MET A 524 -13.27 -24.14 -7.78
C MET A 524 -13.11 -24.56 -6.31
N ILE A 525 -12.95 -23.61 -5.41
CA ILE A 525 -12.87 -23.85 -3.97
C ILE A 525 -14.18 -24.43 -3.45
N LEU A 526 -15.32 -23.87 -3.84
CA LEU A 526 -16.63 -24.37 -3.46
C LEU A 526 -16.82 -25.83 -3.89
N VAL A 527 -16.51 -26.16 -5.15
CA VAL A 527 -16.59 -27.53 -5.68
C VAL A 527 -15.67 -28.47 -4.89
N LEU A 528 -14.44 -28.05 -4.61
CA LEU A 528 -13.48 -28.84 -3.83
C LEU A 528 -14.02 -29.13 -2.41
N ILE A 529 -14.61 -28.13 -1.76
CA ILE A 529 -15.21 -28.29 -0.43
C ILE A 529 -16.41 -29.24 -0.49
N VAL A 530 -17.29 -29.14 -1.48
CA VAL A 530 -18.42 -30.04 -1.65
C VAL A 530 -17.95 -31.49 -1.81
N LEU A 531 -16.94 -31.73 -2.65
CA LEU A 531 -16.33 -33.06 -2.83
C LEU A 531 -15.65 -33.55 -1.54
N PHE A 532 -14.99 -32.65 -0.80
CA PHE A 532 -14.39 -33.02 0.50
C PHE A 532 -15.44 -33.42 1.52
N ILE A 533 -16.56 -32.68 1.64
CA ILE A 533 -17.64 -32.99 2.60
C ILE A 533 -18.35 -34.29 2.24
N GLN A 534 -18.55 -34.59 0.95
CA GLN A 534 -19.11 -35.90 0.54
C GLN A 534 -18.25 -37.05 1.03
N LYS A 535 -16.92 -36.89 1.10
CA LYS A 535 -16.00 -37.90 1.59
C LYS A 535 -15.82 -37.88 3.11
N ARG A 536 -15.87 -36.67 3.72
CA ARG A 536 -15.73 -36.46 5.18
C ARG A 536 -16.80 -35.47 5.70
N PRO A 537 -18.02 -35.92 5.97
CA PRO A 537 -19.13 -35.05 6.37
C PRO A 537 -18.90 -34.32 7.71
N GLN A 538 -17.98 -34.82 8.55
CA GLN A 538 -17.63 -34.22 9.84
C GLN A 538 -16.59 -33.09 9.75
N GLY A 539 -16.12 -32.74 8.56
CA GLY A 539 -15.06 -31.78 8.35
C GLY A 539 -13.66 -32.33 8.71
N LEU A 540 -12.69 -31.41 8.87
CA LEU A 540 -11.28 -31.73 9.22
C LEU A 540 -11.18 -32.28 10.65
N PHE A 541 -11.97 -31.76 11.59
CA PHE A 541 -11.95 -32.12 13.00
C PHE A 541 -13.35 -32.54 13.44
N ALA A 542 -13.53 -33.86 13.63
CA ALA A 542 -14.77 -34.40 14.16
C ALA A 542 -14.94 -34.08 15.64
N LEU A 543 -16.16 -33.74 16.07
CA LEU A 543 -16.52 -33.66 17.49
C LEU A 543 -16.47 -35.05 18.10
N LYS A 544 -15.53 -35.30 19.01
CA LYS A 544 -15.52 -36.53 19.80
C LYS A 544 -16.63 -36.45 20.87
N GLY A 545 -17.61 -37.33 20.80
CA GLY A 545 -18.62 -37.55 21.88
C GLY A 545 -20.04 -37.07 21.62
N ARG A 546 -20.38 -36.55 20.44
CA ARG A 546 -21.76 -36.26 20.06
C ARG A 546 -22.29 -37.45 19.25
N SER A 547 -23.17 -38.27 19.84
CA SER A 547 -23.98 -39.20 19.06
C SER A 547 -24.89 -38.39 18.15
N VAL A 548 -24.71 -38.51 16.83
CA VAL A 548 -25.67 -38.00 15.86
C VAL A 548 -26.82 -38.98 15.85
N GLU A 549 -27.88 -38.67 16.61
CA GLU A 549 -29.21 -39.22 16.38
C GLU A 549 -29.96 -38.32 15.41
#